data_df8997d73f8fb2a9af2e4df5b3b2374a
#
_entry.id   df8997d73f8fb2a9af2e4df5b3b2374a
#
_cell.length_a   1.000
_cell.length_b   1.000
_cell.length_c   1.000
_cell.angle_alpha   90.00
_cell.angle_beta   90.00
_cell.angle_gamma   90.00
#
_symmetry.space_group_name_H-M   'P 1'
#
loop_
_entity.id
_entity.type
_entity.pdbx_description
1 polymer ?
#
loop_
_entity_poly.entity_id
_entity_poly.type
_entity_poly.pdbx_seq_one_letter_code
_entity_poly.pdbx_strand_id
1 'polypeptide(L)'
;MAAINNDWLEALQGEFKKPYYKKLFETVNEEYRTRQIFPPADDIFNAFHLTPLHKVKVVILGQDPYHNVGQAHGLCFSVKKGVDLSLIHI
;
A
#
# COMPACT_ATOMS: atom_id res chain seq x y z
N MET A 1 3.16 0.91 10.55
CA MET A 1 2.77 0.16 9.34
C MET A 1 2.13 -1.15 9.76
N ALA A 2 0.93 -1.44 9.27
CA ALA A 2 0.25 -2.70 9.59
C ALA A 2 1.00 -3.88 8.97
N ALA A 3 1.24 -4.92 9.76
CA ALA A 3 1.94 -6.10 9.28
C ALA A 3 1.02 -6.97 8.41
N ILE A 4 1.58 -7.64 7.42
CA ILE A 4 0.89 -8.66 6.64
C ILE A 4 0.69 -9.88 7.54
N ASN A 5 -0.55 -10.34 7.69
CA ASN A 5 -0.91 -11.39 8.65
C ASN A 5 -1.64 -12.60 8.03
N ASN A 6 -1.63 -12.72 6.71
CA ASN A 6 -2.23 -13.84 6.00
C ASN A 6 -1.17 -14.61 5.19
N ASP A 7 -1.59 -15.46 4.24
CA ASP A 7 -0.69 -16.31 3.46
C ASP A 7 0.30 -15.54 2.57
N TRP A 8 0.07 -14.25 2.33
CA TRP A 8 1.05 -13.38 1.69
C TRP A 8 2.34 -13.27 2.50
N LEU A 9 2.25 -13.28 3.83
CA LEU A 9 3.44 -13.19 4.69
C LEU A 9 4.42 -14.32 4.38
N GLU A 10 3.95 -15.55 4.34
CA GLU A 10 4.78 -16.71 4.05
C GLU A 10 5.37 -16.62 2.63
N ALA A 11 4.56 -16.25 1.66
CA ALA A 11 5.00 -16.13 0.27
C ALA A 11 6.06 -15.05 0.07
N LEU A 12 5.99 -13.95 0.83
CA LEU A 12 6.88 -12.80 0.67
C LEU A 12 8.07 -12.78 1.61
N GLN A 13 8.13 -13.71 2.58
CA GLN A 13 9.16 -13.72 3.61
C GLN A 13 10.58 -13.68 3.05
N GLY A 14 10.82 -14.39 1.96
CA GLY A 14 12.12 -14.42 1.31
C GLY A 14 12.54 -13.05 0.77
N GLU A 15 11.58 -12.25 0.29
CA GLU A 15 11.84 -10.90 -0.19
C GLU A 15 12.20 -9.96 0.94
N PHE A 16 11.58 -10.11 2.10
CA PHE A 16 11.83 -9.24 3.25
C PHE A 16 13.25 -9.36 3.82
N LYS A 17 13.93 -10.45 3.52
CA LYS A 17 15.31 -10.70 3.95
C LYS A 17 16.35 -10.15 2.96
N LYS A 18 15.94 -9.70 1.79
CA LYS A 18 16.86 -9.22 0.75
C LYS A 18 17.31 -7.78 1.04
N PRO A 19 18.56 -7.42 0.64
CA PRO A 19 19.09 -6.08 0.89
C PRO A 19 18.22 -4.94 0.32
N TYR A 20 17.58 -5.13 -0.84
CA TYR A 20 16.75 -4.09 -1.43
C TYR A 20 15.55 -3.75 -0.54
N TYR A 21 14.99 -4.75 0.14
CA TYR A 21 13.85 -4.54 1.02
C TYR A 21 14.24 -3.73 2.25
N LYS A 22 15.40 -4.03 2.84
CA LYS A 22 15.90 -3.26 3.98
C LYS A 22 16.08 -1.79 3.62
N LYS A 23 16.68 -1.52 2.47
CA LYS A 23 16.88 -0.16 1.99
C LYS A 23 15.55 0.54 1.72
N LEU A 24 14.61 -0.14 1.07
CA LEU A 24 13.29 0.38 0.81
C LEU A 24 12.55 0.71 2.11
N PHE A 25 12.58 -0.20 3.06
CA PHE A 25 11.94 -0.03 4.37
C PHE A 25 12.49 1.21 5.11
N GLU A 26 13.81 1.35 5.15
CA GLU A 26 14.46 2.50 5.78
C GLU A 26 14.07 3.82 5.09
N THR A 27 14.07 3.83 3.77
CA THR A 27 13.71 5.02 2.98
C THR A 27 12.25 5.41 3.21
N VAL A 28 11.34 4.45 3.17
CA VAL A 28 9.91 4.70 3.36
C VAL A 28 9.64 5.22 4.78
N ASN A 29 10.24 4.61 5.79
CA ASN A 29 10.08 5.08 7.18
C ASN A 29 10.60 6.51 7.36
N GLU A 30 11.72 6.85 6.75
CA GLU A 30 12.25 8.20 6.78
C GLU A 30 11.29 9.21 6.15
N GLU A 31 10.72 8.87 5.01
CA GLU A 31 9.77 9.72 4.31
C GLU A 31 8.50 9.95 5.16
N TYR A 32 7.96 8.90 5.80
CA TYR A 32 6.80 9.04 6.68
C TYR A 32 7.09 9.91 7.90
N ARG A 33 8.33 9.88 8.40
CA ARG A 33 8.72 10.66 9.57
C ARG A 33 8.87 12.14 9.25
N THR A 34 9.34 12.47 8.05
CA THR A 34 9.72 13.84 7.69
C THR A 34 8.72 14.54 6.77
N ARG A 35 7.81 13.79 6.15
CA ARG A 35 6.84 14.32 5.19
C ARG A 35 5.47 13.72 5.41
N GLN A 36 4.45 14.39 4.87
CA GLN A 36 3.12 13.79 4.77
C GLN A 36 3.07 12.89 3.54
N ILE A 37 2.99 11.58 3.76
CA ILE A 37 3.00 10.56 2.71
C ILE A 37 1.65 9.88 2.65
N PHE A 38 1.21 9.52 1.45
CA PHE A 38 -0.03 8.81 1.20
C PHE A 38 0.26 7.46 0.54
N PRO A 39 -0.50 6.42 0.86
CA PRO A 39 -1.55 6.35 1.88
C PRO A 39 -0.97 6.41 3.30
N PRO A 40 -1.83 6.51 4.34
CA PRO A 40 -1.37 6.30 5.71
C PRO A 40 -0.63 4.97 5.85
N ALA A 41 0.38 4.91 6.72
CA ALA A 41 1.25 3.73 6.83
C ALA A 41 0.50 2.41 7.02
N ASP A 42 -0.62 2.44 7.75
CA ASP A 42 -1.43 1.24 7.99
C ASP A 42 -2.17 0.74 6.74
N ASP A 43 -2.29 1.57 5.72
CA ASP A 43 -2.99 1.23 4.48
C ASP A 43 -2.05 0.77 3.35
N ILE A 44 -0.73 0.80 3.56
CA ILE A 44 0.24 0.45 2.50
C ILE A 44 -0.03 -0.94 1.94
N PHE A 45 -0.33 -1.92 2.79
CA PHE A 45 -0.52 -3.32 2.39
C PHE A 45 -1.99 -3.72 2.29
N ASN A 46 -2.91 -2.77 2.11
CA ASN A 46 -4.33 -3.08 2.03
C ASN A 46 -4.67 -4.12 0.96
N ALA A 47 -4.01 -4.07 -0.19
CA ALA A 47 -4.26 -5.05 -1.24
C ALA A 47 -4.02 -6.48 -0.73
N PHE A 48 -2.95 -6.70 0.03
CA PHE A 48 -2.65 -8.01 0.60
C PHE A 48 -3.64 -8.40 1.70
N HIS A 49 -4.04 -7.45 2.55
CA HIS A 49 -4.99 -7.72 3.63
C HIS A 49 -6.37 -8.07 3.12
N LEU A 50 -6.82 -7.40 2.06
CA LEU A 50 -8.17 -7.57 1.53
C LEU A 50 -8.35 -8.83 0.70
N THR A 51 -7.28 -9.32 0.05
CA THR A 51 -7.34 -10.51 -0.79
C THR A 51 -6.19 -11.45 -0.45
N PRO A 52 -6.43 -12.49 0.35
CA PRO A 52 -5.43 -13.51 0.63
C PRO A 52 -4.87 -14.12 -0.66
N LEU A 53 -3.61 -14.53 -0.64
CA LEU A 53 -2.93 -15.06 -1.83
C LEU A 53 -3.70 -16.19 -2.50
N HIS A 54 -4.24 -17.13 -1.72
CA HIS A 54 -4.96 -18.30 -2.26
C HIS A 54 -6.28 -17.93 -2.97
N LYS A 55 -6.77 -16.70 -2.80
CA LYS A 55 -7.98 -16.21 -3.46
C LYS A 55 -7.69 -15.29 -4.63
N VAL A 56 -6.43 -14.94 -4.87
CA VAL A 56 -6.06 -14.06 -5.96
C VAL A 56 -6.27 -14.75 -7.30
N LYS A 57 -6.98 -14.10 -8.20
CA LYS A 57 -7.16 -14.56 -9.59
C LYS A 57 -6.51 -13.62 -10.59
N VAL A 58 -6.46 -12.33 -10.27
CA VAL A 58 -5.90 -11.30 -11.13
C VAL A 58 -5.12 -10.32 -10.27
N VAL A 59 -3.96 -9.90 -10.72
CA VAL A 59 -3.18 -8.81 -10.10
C VAL A 59 -3.18 -7.63 -11.04
N ILE A 60 -3.60 -6.48 -10.53
CA ILE A 60 -3.50 -5.21 -11.24
C ILE A 60 -2.38 -4.40 -10.60
N LEU A 61 -1.34 -4.15 -11.37
CA LEU A 61 -0.23 -3.31 -10.94
C LEU A 61 -0.42 -1.92 -11.54
N GLY A 62 -0.63 -0.94 -10.68
CA GLY A 62 -0.86 0.42 -11.14
C GLY A 62 -0.35 1.43 -10.12
N GLN A 63 -0.17 2.65 -10.58
CA GLN A 63 0.19 3.76 -9.72
C GLN A 63 -1.07 4.35 -9.09
N ASP A 64 -0.99 4.70 -7.81
CA ASP A 64 -2.07 5.44 -7.15
C ASP A 64 -2.06 6.89 -7.68
N PRO A 65 -3.13 7.33 -8.36
CA PRO A 65 -3.15 8.68 -8.93
C PRO A 65 -3.54 9.76 -7.92
N TYR A 66 -3.88 9.38 -6.70
CA TYR A 66 -4.45 10.30 -5.71
C TYR A 66 -3.38 10.84 -4.78
N HIS A 67 -3.38 12.15 -4.58
CA HIS A 67 -2.35 12.84 -3.79
C HIS A 67 -2.90 13.78 -2.72
N ASN A 68 -4.23 13.80 -2.53
CA ASN A 68 -4.85 14.57 -1.46
C ASN A 68 -5.10 13.71 -0.22
N VAL A 69 -5.18 14.38 0.95
CA VAL A 69 -5.44 13.71 2.21
C VAL A 69 -6.72 12.88 2.13
N GLY A 70 -6.67 11.64 2.59
CA GLY A 70 -7.81 10.74 2.67
C GLY A 70 -8.18 10.03 1.39
N GLN A 71 -7.50 10.26 0.26
CA GLN A 71 -7.82 9.63 -1.02
C GLN A 71 -7.13 8.29 -1.20
N ALA A 72 -5.79 8.25 -1.09
CA ALA A 72 -5.04 7.01 -1.23
C ALA A 72 -5.28 6.06 -0.05
N HIS A 73 -5.49 4.77 -0.31
CA HIS A 73 -5.70 3.79 0.74
C HIS A 73 -5.08 2.41 0.44
N GLY A 74 -4.08 2.37 -0.42
CA GLY A 74 -3.32 1.15 -0.70
C GLY A 74 -3.86 0.30 -1.83
N LEU A 75 -4.85 0.79 -2.58
CA LEU A 75 -5.40 0.13 -3.77
C LEU A 75 -5.35 1.10 -4.94
N CYS A 76 -4.75 0.69 -6.06
CA CYS A 76 -4.68 1.56 -7.23
C CYS A 76 -6.09 1.85 -7.77
N PHE A 77 -6.30 3.07 -8.28
CA PHE A 77 -7.57 3.54 -8.86
C PHE A 77 -8.77 3.50 -7.92
N SER A 78 -8.54 3.46 -6.61
CA SER A 78 -9.62 3.33 -5.63
C SER A 78 -9.48 4.35 -4.51
N VAL A 79 -10.62 4.80 -3.97
CA VAL A 79 -10.69 5.61 -2.75
C VAL A 79 -11.70 4.98 -1.80
N LYS A 80 -11.58 5.33 -0.51
CA LYS A 80 -12.54 4.88 0.48
C LYS A 80 -13.93 5.47 0.18
N LYS A 81 -14.96 4.71 0.55
CA LYS A 81 -16.35 5.17 0.45
C LYS A 81 -16.51 6.49 1.18
N GLY A 82 -17.23 7.44 0.57
CA GLY A 82 -17.47 8.76 1.14
C GLY A 82 -16.43 9.82 0.79
N VAL A 83 -15.33 9.45 0.14
CA VAL A 83 -14.35 10.43 -0.34
C VAL A 83 -14.88 11.09 -1.61
N ASP A 84 -14.81 12.43 -1.65
CA ASP A 84 -15.26 13.20 -2.82
C ASP A 84 -14.24 13.09 -3.95
N LEU A 85 -14.68 12.55 -5.07
CA LEU A 85 -13.87 12.40 -6.29
C LEU A 85 -14.00 13.59 -7.25
N SER A 86 -14.93 14.52 -7.00
CA SER A 86 -15.17 15.65 -7.90
C SER A 86 -13.98 16.60 -8.02
N LEU A 87 -13.09 16.59 -7.04
CA LEU A 87 -11.90 17.43 -6.99
C LEU A 87 -10.63 16.72 -7.45
N ILE A 88 -10.74 15.49 -7.94
CA ILE A 88 -9.59 14.70 -8.38
C ILE A 88 -9.32 14.98 -9.84
N HIS A 89 -8.15 15.50 -10.12
CA HIS A 89 -7.63 15.70 -11.47
C HIS A 89 -6.58 14.62 -11.74
N ILE A 90 -6.97 13.65 -12.51
CA ILE A 90 -6.10 12.54 -12.90
C ILE A 90 -5.40 12.87 -14.19
#